data_a48e48c72305b458d8cd7a347f0e9292
#
_entry.id   a48e48c72305b458d8cd7a347f0e9292
#
_cell.length_a   1.000
_cell.length_b   1.000
_cell.length_c   1.000
_cell.angle_alpha   90.00
_cell.angle_beta   90.00
_cell.angle_gamma   90.00
#
_symmetry.space_group_name_H-M   'P 1'
#
loop_
_entity.id
_entity.type
_entity.pdbx_description
1 polymer ?
#
loop_
_entity_poly.entity_id
_entity_poly.type
_entity_poly.pdbx_seq_one_letter_code
_entity_poly.pdbx_strand_id
1 'polypeptide(L)'
;MANISKSVKLGVFTLAIMNVTAVVSLRGLPAEAEYGLSSAFYYLFAAIVFLIPTSLVAAELAAMFQDKQGGVFRWVGEAYGKKFGFLAIFLQWVESTIWYPTVLTFGAVALAFIGMSDTHDMALASNRYYSLAVVLIIYWLATFISLKGMGWVGKVAKVGGMVGTIIPAGLLMVLAVIYLASGGQSQMNFDGNFFPDFSNFDNLVLASSIFLFYAGMEMGGIHVKDIENPAKNYPKAVFIGAAITVIIFVLGTFALGIIIPEKDINLTQSLLVGFDNYFKYVHASWLSPIIAVALAFGVLAGVLTWVAGPSKGIFAVGKAGYLPPFFQKTNANGVQKNILLIQGLAVTLLSLLFVVMPSVQSFYQILSQLTVLLYLIMYLLMFSGAIYLRYNMKKAPRPFRIGSKGNGLMWLIGGLGFCGSLLAFVLSFIPPSQIAVGSNTVWFAVLIIGCVVVVAAPFIIYASRKPSWVDKDTQFEPFHWEEQATTAQTAASVSGAAKSSASSASTNAAGPVSQSTPPPEQHK
;
A
#
# COMPACT_ATOMS: atom_id res chain seq x y z
N MET A 1 20.09 -17.91 28.61
CA MET A 1 19.37 -16.62 28.69
C MET A 1 19.58 -15.90 27.37
N ALA A 2 18.62 -15.99 26.47
CA ALA A 2 18.69 -15.29 25.18
C ALA A 2 18.57 -13.79 25.43
N ASN A 3 19.56 -13.03 24.99
CA ASN A 3 19.53 -11.58 24.96
C ASN A 3 18.33 -11.15 24.11
N ILE A 4 17.22 -10.79 24.74
CA ILE A 4 16.11 -10.11 24.11
C ILE A 4 16.64 -8.71 23.76
N SER A 5 17.16 -8.56 22.56
CA SER A 5 17.44 -7.25 21.97
C SER A 5 16.17 -6.41 22.13
N LYS A 6 16.23 -5.35 22.97
CA LYS A 6 15.17 -4.35 23.05
C LYS A 6 14.94 -3.84 21.63
N SER A 7 13.84 -4.21 20.99
CA SER A 7 13.46 -3.68 19.68
C SER A 7 13.36 -2.16 19.83
N VAL A 8 14.18 -1.44 19.08
CA VAL A 8 14.14 0.03 19.06
C VAL A 8 12.77 0.43 18.51
N LYS A 9 11.95 1.06 19.33
CA LYS A 9 10.63 1.56 18.94
C LYS A 9 10.77 2.73 17.99
N LEU A 10 9.86 2.81 17.00
CA LEU A 10 9.83 3.87 16.01
C LEU A 10 9.16 5.13 16.57
N GLY A 11 9.88 6.25 16.54
CA GLY A 11 9.37 7.58 16.89
C GLY A 11 8.63 8.25 15.72
N VAL A 12 7.94 9.37 16.00
CA VAL A 12 7.11 10.11 15.02
C VAL A 12 7.87 10.50 13.75
N PHE A 13 9.06 11.11 13.91
CA PHE A 13 9.83 11.59 12.76
C PHE A 13 10.32 10.44 11.87
N THR A 14 10.84 9.38 12.48
CA THR A 14 11.28 8.19 11.73
C THR A 14 10.13 7.57 10.94
N LEU A 15 8.97 7.45 11.57
CA LEU A 15 7.77 6.91 10.91
C LEU A 15 7.26 7.83 9.80
N ALA A 16 7.30 9.17 10.00
CA ALA A 16 6.91 10.13 8.97
C ALA A 16 7.82 10.03 7.73
N ILE A 17 9.14 9.95 7.93
CA ILE A 17 10.10 9.76 6.83
C ILE A 17 9.91 8.41 6.15
N MET A 18 9.63 7.35 6.90
CA MET A 18 9.30 6.03 6.31
C MET A 18 8.05 6.11 5.44
N ASN A 19 6.99 6.79 5.90
CA ASN A 19 5.76 6.99 5.12
C ASN A 19 6.04 7.81 3.85
N VAL A 20 6.80 8.92 3.95
CA VAL A 20 7.20 9.70 2.78
C VAL A 20 7.98 8.85 1.79
N THR A 21 8.96 8.09 2.26
CA THR A 21 9.79 7.23 1.39
C THR A 21 8.99 6.07 0.76
N ALA A 22 7.96 5.59 1.44
CA ALA A 22 7.09 4.54 0.90
C ALA A 22 6.13 5.06 -0.17
N VAL A 23 5.65 6.30 -0.03
CA VAL A 23 4.61 6.90 -0.88
C VAL A 23 5.23 7.75 -1.99
N VAL A 24 6.20 8.63 -1.65
CA VAL A 24 6.78 9.56 -2.62
C VAL A 24 7.68 8.82 -3.60
N SER A 25 7.28 8.86 -4.86
CA SER A 25 8.09 8.43 -5.98
C SER A 25 8.16 9.54 -7.03
N LEU A 26 9.34 10.10 -7.23
CA LEU A 26 9.55 11.23 -8.15
C LEU A 26 9.22 10.88 -9.62
N ARG A 27 9.11 9.59 -9.93
CA ARG A 27 8.71 9.09 -11.25
C ARG A 27 7.31 9.54 -11.69
N GLY A 28 6.46 9.95 -10.75
CA GLY A 28 5.10 10.40 -11.04
C GLY A 28 5.02 11.88 -11.46
N LEU A 29 6.06 12.68 -11.19
CA LEU A 29 6.03 14.11 -11.47
C LEU A 29 5.81 14.46 -12.96
N PRO A 30 6.41 13.73 -13.93
CA PRO A 30 6.20 14.03 -15.35
C PRO A 30 4.76 13.91 -15.82
N ALA A 31 4.02 12.90 -15.35
CA ALA A 31 2.64 12.68 -15.76
C ALA A 31 1.73 13.88 -15.51
N GLU A 32 1.94 14.55 -14.39
CA GLU A 32 1.11 15.69 -13.98
C GLU A 32 1.66 17.02 -14.51
N ALA A 33 2.92 17.07 -14.93
CA ALA A 33 3.50 18.28 -15.51
C ALA A 33 2.87 18.66 -16.87
N GLU A 34 2.28 17.69 -17.57
CA GLU A 34 1.49 17.92 -18.79
C GLU A 34 0.26 18.82 -18.56
N TYR A 35 -0.24 18.89 -17.31
CA TYR A 35 -1.42 19.71 -16.99
C TYR A 35 -1.08 21.15 -16.57
N GLY A 36 0.19 21.54 -16.60
CA GLY A 36 0.61 22.87 -16.20
C GLY A 36 0.09 23.26 -14.81
N LEU A 37 -0.51 24.45 -14.67
CA LEU A 37 -1.04 24.94 -13.41
C LEU A 37 -2.18 24.08 -12.85
N SER A 38 -2.99 23.44 -13.71
CA SER A 38 -4.08 22.56 -13.29
C SER A 38 -3.58 21.31 -12.55
N SER A 39 -2.30 20.94 -12.67
CA SER A 39 -1.72 19.83 -11.90
C SER A 39 -1.86 20.04 -10.39
N ALA A 40 -1.73 21.28 -9.91
CA ALA A 40 -1.94 21.60 -8.50
C ALA A 40 -3.38 21.32 -8.06
N PHE A 41 -4.36 21.62 -8.90
CA PHE A 41 -5.76 21.28 -8.61
C PHE A 41 -5.93 19.77 -8.47
N TYR A 42 -5.41 18.98 -9.41
CA TYR A 42 -5.53 17.53 -9.36
C TYR A 42 -4.87 16.92 -8.11
N TYR A 43 -3.66 17.37 -7.75
CA TYR A 43 -2.99 16.93 -6.53
C TYR A 43 -3.76 17.30 -5.26
N LEU A 44 -4.26 18.55 -5.16
CA LEU A 44 -5.03 18.99 -4.00
C LEU A 44 -6.38 18.28 -3.92
N PHE A 45 -7.06 18.10 -5.04
CA PHE A 45 -8.31 17.34 -5.11
C PHE A 45 -8.08 15.90 -4.64
N ALA A 46 -7.11 15.19 -5.21
CA ALA A 46 -6.80 13.82 -4.82
C ALA A 46 -6.32 13.75 -3.35
N ALA A 47 -5.61 14.76 -2.84
CA ALA A 47 -5.25 14.82 -1.43
C ALA A 47 -6.48 14.91 -0.53
N ILE A 48 -7.47 15.73 -0.89
CA ILE A 48 -8.71 15.91 -0.12
C ILE A 48 -9.59 14.67 -0.17
N VAL A 49 -9.76 14.07 -1.36
CA VAL A 49 -10.69 12.94 -1.53
C VAL A 49 -10.06 11.57 -1.29
N PHE A 50 -8.73 11.46 -1.22
CA PHE A 50 -8.05 10.17 -1.08
C PHE A 50 -6.92 10.16 -0.05
N LEU A 51 -5.89 11.01 -0.17
CA LEU A 51 -4.71 10.95 0.71
C LEU A 51 -5.07 11.25 2.18
N ILE A 52 -5.81 12.33 2.44
CA ILE A 52 -6.25 12.69 3.79
C ILE A 52 -7.22 11.65 4.35
N PRO A 53 -8.27 11.22 3.63
CA PRO A 53 -9.12 10.12 4.06
C PRO A 53 -8.36 8.82 4.37
N THR A 54 -7.46 8.39 3.49
CA THR A 54 -6.65 7.19 3.70
C THR A 54 -5.81 7.32 4.97
N SER A 55 -5.14 8.46 5.14
CA SER A 55 -4.28 8.73 6.29
C SER A 55 -5.06 8.69 7.61
N LEU A 56 -6.23 9.33 7.66
CA LEU A 56 -7.06 9.40 8.86
C LEU A 56 -7.69 8.03 9.19
N VAL A 57 -8.25 7.36 8.18
CA VAL A 57 -8.90 6.06 8.37
C VAL A 57 -7.88 5.00 8.78
N ALA A 58 -6.72 4.95 8.12
CA ALA A 58 -5.64 4.05 8.51
C ALA A 58 -5.14 4.33 9.94
N ALA A 59 -5.04 5.62 10.33
CA ALA A 59 -4.66 6.00 11.68
C ALA A 59 -5.66 5.54 12.74
N GLU A 60 -6.97 5.65 12.47
CA GLU A 60 -8.00 5.15 13.41
C GLU A 60 -7.97 3.63 13.52
N LEU A 61 -7.91 2.92 12.38
CA LEU A 61 -7.88 1.46 12.36
C LEU A 61 -6.61 0.91 13.00
N ALA A 62 -5.44 1.49 12.70
CA ALA A 62 -4.18 1.09 13.33
C ALA A 62 -4.17 1.34 14.84
N ALA A 63 -4.71 2.47 15.32
CA ALA A 63 -4.82 2.74 16.74
C ALA A 63 -5.83 1.82 17.44
N MET A 64 -6.94 1.49 16.78
CA MET A 64 -7.97 0.58 17.30
C MET A 64 -7.47 -0.85 17.46
N PHE A 65 -6.63 -1.32 16.54
CA PHE A 65 -6.08 -2.67 16.50
C PHE A 65 -4.57 -2.72 16.79
N GLN A 66 -4.06 -1.77 17.59
CA GLN A 66 -2.63 -1.65 17.88
C GLN A 66 -1.99 -2.91 18.50
N ASP A 67 -2.77 -3.74 19.19
CA ASP A 67 -2.33 -4.98 19.83
C ASP A 67 -2.48 -6.21 18.92
N LYS A 68 -3.11 -6.06 17.74
CA LYS A 68 -3.39 -7.15 16.80
C LYS A 68 -2.56 -7.02 15.52
N GLN A 69 -2.04 -8.13 15.01
CA GLN A 69 -1.29 -8.17 13.76
C GLN A 69 -2.22 -8.24 12.54
N GLY A 70 -1.70 -7.82 11.38
CA GLY A 70 -2.31 -8.09 10.08
C GLY A 70 -2.69 -6.87 9.24
N GLY A 71 -2.60 -5.64 9.77
CA GLY A 71 -2.91 -4.42 8.99
C GLY A 71 -4.28 -4.54 8.30
N VAL A 72 -4.32 -4.32 6.98
CA VAL A 72 -5.57 -4.37 6.20
C VAL A 72 -6.32 -5.71 6.29
N PHE A 73 -5.60 -6.83 6.47
CA PHE A 73 -6.24 -8.13 6.74
C PHE A 73 -7.12 -8.08 7.98
N ARG A 74 -6.57 -7.51 9.07
CA ARG A 74 -7.30 -7.38 10.34
C ARG A 74 -8.46 -6.41 10.18
N TRP A 75 -8.24 -5.24 9.60
CA TRP A 75 -9.24 -4.18 9.50
C TRP A 75 -10.46 -4.61 8.68
N VAL A 76 -10.21 -5.18 7.50
CA VAL A 76 -11.27 -5.67 6.61
C VAL A 76 -11.89 -6.96 7.15
N GLY A 77 -11.10 -7.84 7.75
CA GLY A 77 -11.57 -9.10 8.33
C GLY A 77 -12.48 -8.91 9.55
N GLU A 78 -12.23 -7.88 10.37
CA GLU A 78 -13.13 -7.51 11.47
C GLU A 78 -14.48 -6.97 10.97
N ALA A 79 -14.47 -6.28 9.81
CA ALA A 79 -15.69 -5.75 9.22
C ALA A 79 -16.49 -6.80 8.45
N TYR A 80 -15.85 -7.58 7.60
CA TYR A 80 -16.53 -8.39 6.58
C TYR A 80 -16.20 -9.89 6.65
N GLY A 81 -15.41 -10.30 7.66
CA GLY A 81 -15.04 -11.69 7.85
C GLY A 81 -13.78 -12.12 7.09
N LYS A 82 -13.36 -13.35 7.37
CA LYS A 82 -12.07 -13.93 6.95
C LYS A 82 -11.81 -13.85 5.45
N LYS A 83 -12.81 -14.09 4.62
CA LYS A 83 -12.67 -14.12 3.16
C LYS A 83 -12.26 -12.77 2.60
N PHE A 84 -12.91 -11.70 3.06
CA PHE A 84 -12.62 -10.33 2.63
C PHE A 84 -11.34 -9.79 3.25
N GLY A 85 -11.02 -10.16 4.50
CA GLY A 85 -9.72 -9.86 5.08
C GLY A 85 -8.58 -10.48 4.26
N PHE A 86 -8.73 -11.76 3.85
CA PHE A 86 -7.76 -12.42 3.00
C PHE A 86 -7.68 -11.79 1.60
N LEU A 87 -8.81 -11.42 1.00
CA LEU A 87 -8.84 -10.65 -0.25
C LEU A 87 -8.01 -9.36 -0.12
N ALA A 88 -8.22 -8.57 0.93
CA ALA A 88 -7.55 -7.28 1.10
C ALA A 88 -6.01 -7.41 1.15
N ILE A 89 -5.48 -8.31 1.96
CA ILE A 89 -4.03 -8.52 2.06
C ILE A 89 -3.45 -9.20 0.81
N PHE A 90 -4.21 -10.05 0.15
CA PHE A 90 -3.81 -10.68 -1.11
C PHE A 90 -3.71 -9.63 -2.23
N LEU A 91 -4.69 -8.75 -2.34
CA LEU A 91 -4.65 -7.62 -3.28
C LEU A 91 -3.44 -6.73 -3.03
N GLN A 92 -3.15 -6.36 -1.76
CA GLN A 92 -2.00 -5.54 -1.41
C GLN A 92 -0.66 -6.21 -1.77
N TRP A 93 -0.56 -7.53 -1.68
CA TRP A 93 0.64 -8.25 -2.08
C TRP A 93 0.77 -8.40 -3.60
N VAL A 94 -0.33 -8.68 -4.32
CA VAL A 94 -0.29 -8.86 -5.78
C VAL A 94 -0.13 -7.52 -6.49
N GLU A 95 -0.83 -6.46 -6.04
CA GLU A 95 -0.68 -5.14 -6.66
C GLU A 95 0.78 -4.65 -6.57
N SER A 96 1.43 -4.81 -5.41
CA SER A 96 2.84 -4.47 -5.26
C SER A 96 3.73 -5.32 -6.17
N THR A 97 3.38 -6.60 -6.39
CA THR A 97 4.09 -7.48 -7.33
C THR A 97 4.00 -6.97 -8.77
N ILE A 98 2.83 -6.47 -9.19
CA ILE A 98 2.61 -5.86 -10.51
C ILE A 98 3.28 -4.48 -10.61
N TRP A 99 3.35 -3.75 -9.50
CA TRP A 99 3.97 -2.43 -9.42
C TRP A 99 5.49 -2.46 -9.59
N TYR A 100 6.21 -3.53 -9.13
CA TYR A 100 7.67 -3.56 -9.18
C TYR A 100 8.25 -3.33 -10.57
N PRO A 101 7.80 -3.97 -11.66
CA PRO A 101 8.31 -3.67 -12.98
C PRO A 101 8.16 -2.19 -13.37
N THR A 102 7.08 -1.52 -12.93
CA THR A 102 6.86 -0.12 -13.28
C THR A 102 7.84 0.81 -12.58
N VAL A 103 8.05 0.64 -11.28
CA VAL A 103 9.00 1.49 -10.54
C VAL A 103 10.45 1.20 -10.94
N LEU A 104 10.76 -0.05 -11.25
CA LEU A 104 12.09 -0.46 -11.73
C LEU A 104 12.39 0.03 -13.14
N THR A 105 11.36 0.24 -13.98
CA THR A 105 11.51 0.93 -15.27
C THR A 105 12.13 2.31 -15.06
N PHE A 106 11.66 3.07 -14.09
CA PHE A 106 12.26 4.36 -13.75
C PHE A 106 13.72 4.21 -13.28
N GLY A 107 14.04 3.16 -12.53
CA GLY A 107 15.42 2.84 -12.17
C GLY A 107 16.30 2.54 -13.38
N ALA A 108 15.77 1.81 -14.36
CA ALA A 108 16.48 1.53 -15.63
C ALA A 108 16.72 2.80 -16.44
N VAL A 109 15.70 3.66 -16.55
CA VAL A 109 15.81 4.97 -17.18
C VAL A 109 16.88 5.82 -16.48
N ALA A 110 16.85 5.89 -15.14
CA ALA A 110 17.85 6.65 -14.40
C ALA A 110 19.27 6.17 -14.70
N LEU A 111 19.50 4.85 -14.73
CA LEU A 111 20.82 4.29 -15.05
C LEU A 111 21.24 4.55 -16.50
N ALA A 112 20.32 4.74 -17.43
CA ALA A 112 20.64 5.12 -18.81
C ALA A 112 21.27 6.53 -18.91
N PHE A 113 20.88 7.43 -18.00
CA PHE A 113 21.37 8.82 -17.97
C PHE A 113 22.72 9.02 -17.26
N ILE A 114 23.47 7.97 -17.02
CA ILE A 114 24.85 8.05 -16.49
C ILE A 114 25.84 8.45 -17.60
N GLY A 115 25.48 8.25 -18.87
CA GLY A 115 26.37 8.43 -20.02
C GLY A 115 26.73 9.88 -20.33
N MET A 116 25.99 10.88 -19.83
CA MET A 116 26.15 12.32 -20.11
C MET A 116 26.01 12.68 -21.61
N SER A 117 25.28 11.88 -22.38
CA SER A 117 25.02 12.08 -23.82
C SER A 117 23.52 12.01 -24.09
N ASP A 118 22.87 13.17 -24.24
CA ASP A 118 21.40 13.29 -24.36
C ASP A 118 20.79 12.30 -25.35
N THR A 119 21.31 12.27 -26.59
CA THR A 119 20.78 11.39 -27.63
C THR A 119 20.99 9.92 -27.35
N HIS A 120 22.14 9.53 -26.84
CA HIS A 120 22.46 8.14 -26.51
C HIS A 120 21.64 7.70 -25.28
N ASP A 121 21.59 8.54 -24.24
CA ASP A 121 20.94 8.23 -22.96
C ASP A 121 19.42 8.09 -23.14
N MET A 122 18.80 8.99 -23.92
CA MET A 122 17.37 8.91 -24.27
C MET A 122 17.06 7.67 -25.15
N ALA A 123 17.93 7.36 -26.11
CA ALA A 123 17.77 6.17 -26.94
C ALA A 123 17.91 4.89 -26.13
N LEU A 124 18.88 4.83 -25.20
CA LEU A 124 19.08 3.69 -24.31
C LEU A 124 17.89 3.53 -23.35
N ALA A 125 17.40 4.62 -22.75
CA ALA A 125 16.22 4.64 -21.88
C ALA A 125 14.94 4.16 -22.59
N SER A 126 14.84 4.37 -23.91
CA SER A 126 13.72 3.90 -24.73
C SER A 126 13.89 2.44 -25.20
N ASN A 127 15.06 1.84 -24.98
CA ASN A 127 15.33 0.47 -25.40
C ASN A 127 14.70 -0.53 -24.44
N ARG A 128 13.69 -1.25 -24.93
CA ARG A 128 12.92 -2.22 -24.13
C ARG A 128 13.76 -3.41 -23.64
N TYR A 129 14.75 -3.87 -24.38
CA TYR A 129 15.61 -4.99 -23.97
C TYR A 129 16.59 -4.57 -22.87
N TYR A 130 17.14 -3.35 -22.96
CA TYR A 130 17.92 -2.74 -21.88
C TYR A 130 17.08 -2.61 -20.61
N SER A 131 15.87 -2.01 -20.74
CA SER A 131 14.95 -1.84 -19.61
C SER A 131 14.61 -3.17 -18.96
N LEU A 132 14.28 -4.21 -19.76
CA LEU A 132 14.02 -5.55 -19.25
C LEU A 132 15.19 -6.11 -18.46
N ALA A 133 16.40 -6.05 -19.01
CA ALA A 133 17.60 -6.59 -18.36
C ALA A 133 17.87 -5.89 -17.01
N VAL A 134 17.82 -4.55 -16.99
CA VAL A 134 18.07 -3.76 -15.78
C VAL A 134 16.99 -3.98 -14.72
N VAL A 135 15.71 -4.01 -15.12
CA VAL A 135 14.58 -4.30 -14.21
C VAL A 135 14.78 -5.64 -13.51
N LEU A 136 15.13 -6.69 -14.26
CA LEU A 136 15.36 -8.02 -13.70
C LEU A 136 16.58 -8.03 -12.76
N ILE A 137 17.69 -7.41 -13.16
CA ILE A 137 18.91 -7.34 -12.31
C ILE A 137 18.60 -6.65 -10.99
N ILE A 138 17.96 -5.46 -11.01
CA ILE A 138 17.67 -4.70 -9.79
C ILE A 138 16.66 -5.44 -8.92
N TYR A 139 15.62 -6.06 -9.52
CA TYR A 139 14.62 -6.78 -8.74
C TYR A 139 15.20 -8.00 -8.02
N TRP A 140 15.99 -8.82 -8.71
CA TRP A 140 16.61 -9.98 -8.09
C TRP A 140 17.68 -9.58 -7.06
N LEU A 141 18.40 -8.47 -7.28
CA LEU A 141 19.29 -7.88 -6.27
C LEU A 141 18.49 -7.48 -5.01
N ALA A 142 17.36 -6.80 -5.17
CA ALA A 142 16.48 -6.45 -4.06
C ALA A 142 15.96 -7.70 -3.32
N THR A 143 15.58 -8.74 -4.07
CA THR A 143 15.16 -10.02 -3.49
C THR A 143 16.27 -10.66 -2.68
N PHE A 144 17.49 -10.72 -3.18
CA PHE A 144 18.65 -11.27 -2.45
C PHE A 144 19.01 -10.46 -1.20
N ILE A 145 18.92 -9.12 -1.27
CA ILE A 145 19.10 -8.26 -0.09
C ILE A 145 18.00 -8.53 0.94
N SER A 146 16.75 -8.66 0.51
CA SER A 146 15.62 -8.97 1.39
C SER A 146 15.79 -10.33 2.09
N LEU A 147 16.33 -11.33 1.41
CA LEU A 147 16.61 -12.64 1.99
C LEU A 147 17.72 -12.61 3.08
N LYS A 148 18.55 -11.56 3.12
CA LYS A 148 19.52 -11.35 4.22
C LYS A 148 18.87 -10.82 5.50
N GLY A 149 17.60 -10.42 5.45
CA GLY A 149 16.78 -10.01 6.59
C GLY A 149 16.60 -8.51 6.75
N MET A 150 15.68 -8.14 7.65
CA MET A 150 15.19 -6.76 7.84
C MET A 150 16.29 -5.74 8.21
N GLY A 151 17.37 -6.18 8.84
CA GLY A 151 18.48 -5.28 9.18
C GLY A 151 19.17 -4.68 7.95
N TRP A 152 19.36 -5.48 6.91
CA TRP A 152 19.90 -5.03 5.62
C TRP A 152 18.89 -4.17 4.84
N VAL A 153 17.65 -4.62 4.79
CA VAL A 153 16.56 -3.86 4.15
C VAL A 153 16.46 -2.46 4.75
N GLY A 154 16.41 -2.36 6.09
CA GLY A 154 16.27 -1.06 6.78
C GLY A 154 17.45 -0.11 6.54
N LYS A 155 18.70 -0.65 6.49
CA LYS A 155 19.89 0.18 6.20
C LYS A 155 19.82 0.78 4.78
N VAL A 156 19.56 -0.06 3.78
CA VAL A 156 19.50 0.37 2.37
C VAL A 156 18.31 1.30 2.15
N ALA A 157 17.13 0.96 2.71
CA ALA A 157 15.93 1.78 2.58
C ALA A 157 16.11 3.19 3.18
N LYS A 158 16.72 3.30 4.36
CA LYS A 158 16.97 4.60 5.02
C LYS A 158 17.90 5.49 4.19
N VAL A 159 19.04 4.95 3.75
CA VAL A 159 20.03 5.73 3.00
C VAL A 159 19.49 6.07 1.61
N GLY A 160 18.95 5.09 0.90
CA GLY A 160 18.45 5.28 -0.45
C GLY A 160 17.21 6.18 -0.51
N GLY A 161 16.31 6.10 0.47
CA GLY A 161 15.17 7.02 0.56
C GLY A 161 15.60 8.47 0.75
N MET A 162 16.62 8.72 1.59
CA MET A 162 17.16 10.08 1.77
C MET A 162 17.88 10.55 0.51
N VAL A 163 18.86 9.78 0.03
CA VAL A 163 19.75 10.17 -1.08
C VAL A 163 19.03 10.13 -2.42
N GLY A 164 18.13 9.17 -2.62
CA GLY A 164 17.47 8.94 -3.92
C GLY A 164 16.05 9.48 -4.04
N THR A 165 15.47 10.06 -2.99
CA THR A 165 14.13 10.64 -3.06
C THR A 165 14.08 12.03 -2.44
N ILE A 166 14.38 12.20 -1.15
CA ILE A 166 14.19 13.47 -0.45
C ILE A 166 15.18 14.53 -0.94
N ILE A 167 16.47 14.19 -1.02
CA ILE A 167 17.50 15.13 -1.50
C ILE A 167 17.26 15.51 -2.97
N PRO A 168 17.03 14.58 -3.92
CA PRO A 168 16.70 14.94 -5.29
C PRO A 168 15.43 15.79 -5.41
N ALA A 169 14.36 15.49 -4.64
CA ALA A 169 13.16 16.32 -4.64
C ALA A 169 13.45 17.76 -4.22
N GLY A 170 14.17 17.92 -3.10
CA GLY A 170 14.59 19.25 -2.63
C GLY A 170 15.49 19.97 -3.62
N LEU A 171 16.45 19.25 -4.20
CA LEU A 171 17.38 19.81 -5.20
C LEU A 171 16.62 20.28 -6.44
N LEU A 172 15.67 19.49 -6.96
CA LEU A 172 14.86 19.88 -8.12
C LEU A 172 14.12 21.21 -7.87
N MET A 173 13.47 21.34 -6.69
CA MET A 173 12.77 22.57 -6.30
C MET A 173 13.72 23.78 -6.16
N VAL A 174 14.90 23.57 -5.55
CA VAL A 174 15.91 24.63 -5.39
C VAL A 174 16.45 25.07 -6.75
N LEU A 175 16.74 24.13 -7.66
CA LEU A 175 17.19 24.44 -9.01
C LEU A 175 16.16 25.25 -9.79
N ALA A 176 14.87 24.94 -9.67
CA ALA A 176 13.79 25.72 -10.29
C ALA A 176 13.76 27.16 -9.75
N VAL A 177 13.92 27.35 -8.44
CA VAL A 177 14.00 28.69 -7.83
C VAL A 177 15.23 29.45 -8.33
N ILE A 178 16.41 28.83 -8.38
CA ILE A 178 17.64 29.43 -8.90
C ILE A 178 17.44 29.83 -10.38
N TYR A 179 16.87 28.95 -11.18
CA TYR A 179 16.62 29.20 -12.61
C TYR A 179 15.75 30.45 -12.80
N LEU A 180 14.61 30.53 -12.12
CA LEU A 180 13.71 31.69 -12.21
C LEU A 180 14.34 32.98 -11.65
N ALA A 181 15.02 32.90 -10.51
CA ALA A 181 15.70 34.05 -9.89
C ALA A 181 16.85 34.61 -10.75
N SER A 182 17.46 33.75 -11.58
CA SER A 182 18.51 34.13 -12.53
C SER A 182 17.99 34.64 -13.87
N GLY A 183 16.65 34.82 -14.01
CA GLY A 183 16.03 35.34 -15.24
C GLY A 183 15.66 34.26 -16.25
N GLY A 184 15.69 32.97 -15.87
CA GLY A 184 15.20 31.88 -16.72
C GLY A 184 13.71 32.01 -16.97
N GLN A 185 13.28 31.77 -18.20
CA GLN A 185 11.88 31.84 -18.59
C GLN A 185 11.19 30.49 -18.34
N SER A 186 10.07 30.52 -17.60
CA SER A 186 9.27 29.33 -17.39
C SER A 186 8.66 28.84 -18.69
N GLN A 187 8.77 27.52 -18.94
CA GLN A 187 8.05 26.84 -20.03
C GLN A 187 6.59 26.58 -19.64
N MET A 188 6.29 26.50 -18.35
CA MET A 188 4.94 26.36 -17.81
C MET A 188 4.23 27.71 -17.80
N ASN A 189 3.01 27.76 -18.32
CA ASN A 189 2.18 28.93 -18.29
C ASN A 189 1.47 29.04 -16.93
N PHE A 190 1.89 30.02 -16.10
CA PHE A 190 1.26 30.32 -14.82
C PHE A 190 -0.01 31.19 -14.92
N ASP A 191 -0.25 31.83 -16.09
CA ASP A 191 -1.47 32.56 -16.38
C ASP A 191 -2.62 31.65 -16.81
N GLY A 192 -2.37 30.33 -16.91
CA GLY A 192 -3.34 29.32 -17.24
C GLY A 192 -4.38 29.12 -16.14
N ASN A 193 -5.46 28.38 -16.49
CA ASN A 193 -6.51 28.06 -15.55
C ASN A 193 -6.03 27.08 -14.47
N PHE A 194 -6.27 27.45 -13.20
CA PHE A 194 -6.08 26.54 -12.08
C PHE A 194 -7.07 25.36 -12.13
N PHE A 195 -8.33 25.65 -12.54
CA PHE A 195 -9.33 24.61 -12.70
C PHE A 195 -9.18 23.95 -14.09
N PRO A 196 -9.16 22.62 -14.15
CA PRO A 196 -9.11 21.91 -15.41
C PRO A 196 -10.38 22.10 -16.21
N ASP A 197 -10.28 21.91 -17.52
CA ASP A 197 -11.46 21.83 -18.40
C ASP A 197 -12.13 20.47 -18.22
N PHE A 198 -13.24 20.48 -17.47
CA PHE A 198 -14.05 19.29 -17.21
C PHE A 198 -14.88 18.82 -18.42
N SER A 199 -14.91 19.57 -19.52
CA SER A 199 -15.61 19.16 -20.73
C SER A 199 -14.88 18.06 -21.49
N ASN A 200 -13.56 17.93 -21.27
CA ASN A 200 -12.71 16.91 -21.87
C ASN A 200 -12.32 15.84 -20.85
N PHE A 201 -13.03 14.72 -20.85
CA PHE A 201 -12.76 13.59 -19.95
C PHE A 201 -11.38 12.95 -20.13
N ASP A 202 -10.80 13.04 -21.32
CA ASP A 202 -9.48 12.44 -21.62
C ASP A 202 -8.38 13.03 -20.72
N ASN A 203 -8.51 14.31 -20.37
CA ASN A 203 -7.59 14.96 -19.44
C ASN A 203 -7.65 14.43 -18.00
N LEU A 204 -8.77 13.82 -17.60
CA LEU A 204 -8.94 13.29 -16.24
C LEU A 204 -8.34 11.89 -16.08
N VAL A 205 -8.12 11.18 -17.17
CA VAL A 205 -7.69 9.78 -17.15
C VAL A 205 -6.27 9.65 -16.62
N LEU A 206 -5.34 10.45 -17.12
CA LEU A 206 -3.96 10.43 -16.66
C LEU A 206 -3.84 10.91 -15.21
N ALA A 207 -4.64 11.91 -14.82
CA ALA A 207 -4.72 12.41 -13.45
C ALA A 207 -5.18 11.34 -12.43
N SER A 208 -5.86 10.27 -12.88
CA SER A 208 -6.18 9.13 -12.00
C SER A 208 -4.93 8.43 -11.45
N SER A 209 -3.78 8.57 -12.10
CA SER A 209 -2.50 8.02 -11.63
C SER A 209 -2.04 8.62 -10.30
N ILE A 210 -2.48 9.85 -9.95
CA ILE A 210 -2.18 10.50 -8.67
C ILE A 210 -2.63 9.62 -7.49
N PHE A 211 -3.74 8.90 -7.64
CA PHE A 211 -4.22 8.00 -6.59
C PHE A 211 -3.21 6.89 -6.28
N LEU A 212 -2.52 6.36 -7.30
CA LEU A 212 -1.43 5.42 -7.07
C LEU A 212 -0.24 6.09 -6.35
N PHE A 213 0.10 7.32 -6.75
CA PHE A 213 1.21 8.04 -6.14
C PHE A 213 0.93 8.48 -4.70
N TYR A 214 -0.34 8.57 -4.31
CA TYR A 214 -0.77 8.87 -2.94
C TYR A 214 -1.10 7.62 -2.11
N ALA A 215 -1.10 6.43 -2.71
CA ALA A 215 -1.36 5.18 -2.03
C ALA A 215 -0.16 4.73 -1.17
N GLY A 216 -0.43 4.02 -0.07
CA GLY A 216 0.62 3.45 0.79
C GLY A 216 0.68 4.00 2.21
N MET A 217 -0.13 5.00 2.57
CA MET A 217 -0.14 5.56 3.94
C MET A 217 -0.60 4.55 5.00
N GLU A 218 -1.36 3.53 4.62
CA GLU A 218 -1.82 2.46 5.51
C GLU A 218 -0.72 1.42 5.79
N MET A 219 0.36 1.39 5.01
CA MET A 219 1.46 0.42 5.17
C MET A 219 2.10 0.46 6.54
N GLY A 220 2.17 1.64 7.16
CA GLY A 220 2.64 1.80 8.53
C GLY A 220 1.81 1.00 9.55
N GLY A 221 0.54 0.69 9.26
CA GLY A 221 -0.34 -0.09 10.12
C GLY A 221 0.11 -1.55 10.31
N ILE A 222 0.87 -2.12 9.37
CA ILE A 222 1.45 -3.47 9.52
C ILE A 222 2.50 -3.50 10.64
N HIS A 223 3.18 -2.37 10.87
CA HIS A 223 4.23 -2.21 11.86
C HIS A 223 3.76 -1.56 13.16
N VAL A 224 2.44 -1.47 13.40
CA VAL A 224 1.88 -0.74 14.54
C VAL A 224 2.46 -1.18 15.89
N LYS A 225 2.78 -2.46 16.07
CA LYS A 225 3.40 -3.01 17.30
C LYS A 225 4.85 -2.53 17.51
N ASP A 226 5.53 -2.09 16.47
CA ASP A 226 6.91 -1.62 16.52
C ASP A 226 6.99 -0.09 16.76
N ILE A 227 5.85 0.61 16.82
CA ILE A 227 5.77 2.07 17.01
C ILE A 227 5.74 2.40 18.51
N GLU A 228 6.48 3.43 18.90
CA GLU A 228 6.40 3.98 20.24
C GLU A 228 5.07 4.73 20.42
N ASN A 229 4.27 4.35 21.43
CA ASN A 229 2.95 4.93 21.68
C ASN A 229 2.10 5.09 20.40
N PRO A 230 1.72 3.97 19.74
CA PRO A 230 1.18 3.98 18.39
C PRO A 230 -0.11 4.81 18.27
N ALA A 231 -0.96 4.83 19.30
CA ALA A 231 -2.19 5.60 19.31
C ALA A 231 -1.98 7.11 19.10
N LYS A 232 -0.83 7.64 19.53
CA LYS A 232 -0.49 9.08 19.44
C LYS A 232 0.49 9.36 18.29
N ASN A 233 1.47 8.50 18.12
CA ASN A 233 2.59 8.76 17.21
C ASN A 233 2.26 8.38 15.77
N TYR A 234 1.47 7.33 15.54
CA TYR A 234 1.07 6.94 14.19
C TYR A 234 0.27 8.05 13.49
N PRO A 235 -0.83 8.59 14.07
CA PRO A 235 -1.57 9.67 13.41
C PRO A 235 -0.70 10.88 13.08
N LYS A 236 0.16 11.32 14.02
CA LYS A 236 1.05 12.46 13.80
C LYS A 236 2.02 12.22 12.64
N ALA A 237 2.62 11.02 12.59
CA ALA A 237 3.57 10.67 11.55
C ALA A 237 2.91 10.63 10.17
N VAL A 238 1.70 10.09 10.08
CA VAL A 238 0.94 10.03 8.84
C VAL A 238 0.55 11.42 8.34
N PHE A 239 0.12 12.32 9.22
CA PHE A 239 -0.18 13.71 8.84
C PHE A 239 1.05 14.47 8.35
N ILE A 240 2.18 14.35 9.06
CA ILE A 240 3.44 14.98 8.63
C ILE A 240 3.87 14.41 7.28
N GLY A 241 3.80 13.09 7.13
CA GLY A 241 4.12 12.41 5.87
C GLY A 241 3.23 12.87 4.71
N ALA A 242 1.92 12.97 4.92
CA ALA A 242 0.98 13.45 3.91
C ALA A 242 1.27 14.90 3.48
N ALA A 243 1.53 15.80 4.44
CA ALA A 243 1.85 17.19 4.12
C ALA A 243 3.14 17.30 3.28
N ILE A 244 4.21 16.60 3.67
CA ILE A 244 5.47 16.56 2.91
C ILE A 244 5.22 15.97 1.51
N THR A 245 4.43 14.91 1.40
CA THR A 245 4.09 14.27 0.13
C THR A 245 3.42 15.24 -0.83
N VAL A 246 2.39 15.97 -0.39
CA VAL A 246 1.71 16.98 -1.23
C VAL A 246 2.66 18.07 -1.69
N ILE A 247 3.50 18.60 -0.77
CA ILE A 247 4.49 19.63 -1.10
C ILE A 247 5.46 19.13 -2.19
N ILE A 248 6.00 17.92 -2.03
CA ILE A 248 6.95 17.36 -3.00
C ILE A 248 6.29 17.17 -4.36
N PHE A 249 5.08 16.64 -4.40
CA PHE A 249 4.40 16.39 -5.68
C PHE A 249 4.02 17.70 -6.38
N VAL A 250 3.40 18.66 -5.71
CA VAL A 250 3.00 19.93 -6.33
C VAL A 250 4.23 20.74 -6.79
N LEU A 251 5.17 21.00 -5.87
CA LEU A 251 6.32 21.84 -6.20
C LEU A 251 7.32 21.12 -7.12
N GLY A 252 7.47 19.80 -7.00
CA GLY A 252 8.31 19.01 -7.89
C GLY A 252 7.77 18.97 -9.32
N THR A 253 6.44 18.83 -9.49
CA THR A 253 5.77 18.92 -10.80
C THR A 253 5.95 20.29 -11.42
N PHE A 254 5.76 21.37 -10.66
CA PHE A 254 6.02 22.72 -11.13
C PHE A 254 7.48 22.90 -11.55
N ALA A 255 8.42 22.38 -10.75
CA ALA A 255 9.83 22.46 -11.11
C ALA A 255 10.13 21.77 -12.45
N LEU A 256 9.47 20.67 -12.81
CA LEU A 256 9.60 20.07 -14.11
C LEU A 256 8.96 20.91 -15.22
N GLY A 257 7.74 21.39 -15.02
CA GLY A 257 7.04 22.21 -16.01
C GLY A 257 7.72 23.56 -16.28
N ILE A 258 8.47 24.10 -15.30
CA ILE A 258 9.27 25.32 -15.49
C ILE A 258 10.37 25.13 -16.53
N ILE A 259 11.01 23.95 -16.61
CA ILE A 259 12.19 23.73 -17.45
C ILE A 259 11.89 22.91 -18.71
N ILE A 260 10.80 22.15 -18.75
CA ILE A 260 10.43 21.29 -19.87
C ILE A 260 9.11 21.78 -20.48
N PRO A 261 9.07 22.07 -21.79
CA PRO A 261 7.82 22.37 -22.49
C PRO A 261 6.83 21.19 -22.41
N GLU A 262 5.54 21.47 -22.27
CA GLU A 262 4.47 20.47 -22.16
C GLU A 262 4.53 19.41 -23.27
N LYS A 263 4.73 19.83 -24.52
CA LYS A 263 4.81 18.96 -25.70
C LYS A 263 5.99 17.97 -25.69
N ASP A 264 7.03 18.25 -24.90
CA ASP A 264 8.27 17.46 -24.83
C ASP A 264 8.30 16.56 -23.58
N ILE A 265 7.21 16.54 -22.80
CA ILE A 265 7.11 15.71 -21.60
C ILE A 265 7.02 14.22 -21.98
N ASN A 266 7.91 13.43 -21.40
CA ASN A 266 7.91 11.97 -21.48
C ASN A 266 7.76 11.38 -20.09
N LEU A 267 6.77 10.50 -19.87
CA LEU A 267 6.42 9.97 -18.54
C LEU A 267 7.57 9.26 -17.82
N THR A 268 8.54 8.71 -18.56
CA THR A 268 9.62 7.91 -17.98
C THR A 268 10.94 8.67 -17.90
N GLN A 269 11.19 9.65 -18.78
CA GLN A 269 12.48 10.29 -18.95
C GLN A 269 12.54 11.74 -18.45
N SER A 270 11.43 12.47 -18.44
CA SER A 270 11.42 13.92 -18.19
C SER A 270 12.03 14.34 -16.86
N LEU A 271 11.97 13.49 -15.82
CA LEU A 271 12.64 13.83 -14.56
C LEU A 271 14.15 13.95 -14.72
N LEU A 272 14.79 13.04 -15.46
CA LEU A 272 16.23 13.06 -15.73
C LEU A 272 16.60 14.21 -16.66
N VAL A 273 15.82 14.39 -17.74
CA VAL A 273 15.97 15.51 -18.67
C VAL A 273 15.84 16.86 -17.95
N GLY A 274 14.89 16.98 -17.02
CA GLY A 274 14.71 18.20 -16.22
C GLY A 274 15.93 18.52 -15.36
N PHE A 275 16.49 17.54 -14.66
CA PHE A 275 17.73 17.71 -13.92
C PHE A 275 18.89 18.10 -14.82
N ASP A 276 19.04 17.45 -15.97
CA ASP A 276 20.13 17.72 -16.90
C ASP A 276 20.03 19.14 -17.47
N ASN A 277 18.83 19.60 -17.85
CA ASN A 277 18.61 20.97 -18.31
C ASN A 277 18.92 22.00 -17.22
N TYR A 278 18.53 21.76 -15.96
CA TYR A 278 18.91 22.64 -14.86
C TYR A 278 20.42 22.67 -14.62
N PHE A 279 21.09 21.51 -14.64
CA PHE A 279 22.53 21.44 -14.45
C PHE A 279 23.29 22.10 -15.60
N LYS A 280 22.84 21.97 -16.84
CA LYS A 280 23.38 22.72 -17.99
C LYS A 280 23.26 24.22 -17.77
N TYR A 281 22.11 24.69 -17.30
CA TYR A 281 21.87 26.10 -17.02
C TYR A 281 22.81 26.68 -15.95
N VAL A 282 23.07 25.95 -14.88
CA VAL A 282 23.99 26.37 -13.81
C VAL A 282 25.44 25.92 -14.04
N HIS A 283 25.80 25.49 -15.25
CA HIS A 283 27.14 25.00 -15.62
C HIS A 283 27.68 23.85 -14.75
N ALA A 284 26.80 22.98 -14.28
CA ALA A 284 27.12 21.85 -13.38
C ALA A 284 26.71 20.49 -13.98
N SER A 285 26.80 20.31 -15.29
CA SER A 285 26.36 19.07 -15.99
C SER A 285 27.01 17.79 -15.46
N TRP A 286 28.18 17.89 -14.81
CA TRP A 286 28.84 16.76 -14.16
C TRP A 286 28.02 16.14 -13.01
N LEU A 287 26.97 16.85 -12.50
CA LEU A 287 26.05 16.34 -11.49
C LEU A 287 24.99 15.39 -12.07
N SER A 288 24.71 15.44 -13.38
CA SER A 288 23.68 14.59 -14.03
C SER A 288 23.87 13.10 -13.74
N PRO A 289 25.05 12.49 -13.94
CA PRO A 289 25.24 11.07 -13.61
C PRO A 289 25.14 10.78 -12.12
N ILE A 290 25.52 11.71 -11.26
CA ILE A 290 25.42 11.55 -9.80
C ILE A 290 23.95 11.46 -9.37
N ILE A 291 23.11 12.37 -9.87
CA ILE A 291 21.67 12.35 -9.61
C ILE A 291 21.02 11.11 -10.22
N ALA A 292 21.43 10.69 -11.40
CA ALA A 292 20.93 9.46 -12.03
C ALA A 292 21.17 8.23 -11.16
N VAL A 293 22.40 8.06 -10.66
CA VAL A 293 22.74 6.98 -9.71
C VAL A 293 21.97 7.11 -8.40
N ALA A 294 21.84 8.33 -7.86
CA ALA A 294 21.09 8.56 -6.63
C ALA A 294 19.62 8.18 -6.78
N LEU A 295 18.96 8.56 -7.88
CA LEU A 295 17.57 8.21 -8.17
C LEU A 295 17.41 6.69 -8.35
N ALA A 296 18.31 6.02 -9.08
CA ALA A 296 18.29 4.56 -9.22
C ALA A 296 18.46 3.84 -7.87
N PHE A 297 19.32 4.36 -6.99
CA PHE A 297 19.48 3.86 -5.64
C PHE A 297 18.23 4.09 -4.78
N GLY A 298 17.53 5.21 -4.96
CA GLY A 298 16.22 5.49 -4.34
C GLY A 298 15.16 4.49 -4.76
N VAL A 299 15.12 4.13 -6.05
CA VAL A 299 14.23 3.08 -6.56
C VAL A 299 14.50 1.74 -5.89
N LEU A 300 15.76 1.31 -5.79
CA LEU A 300 16.13 0.08 -5.09
C LEU A 300 15.67 0.11 -3.62
N ALA A 301 15.86 1.24 -2.94
CA ALA A 301 15.44 1.42 -1.55
C ALA A 301 13.92 1.34 -1.37
N GLY A 302 13.16 1.98 -2.26
CA GLY A 302 11.70 1.91 -2.29
C GLY A 302 11.22 0.47 -2.51
N VAL A 303 11.75 -0.21 -3.51
CA VAL A 303 11.43 -1.62 -3.80
C VAL A 303 11.71 -2.52 -2.60
N LEU A 304 12.86 -2.35 -1.92
CA LEU A 304 13.19 -3.12 -0.71
C LEU A 304 12.16 -2.93 0.40
N THR A 305 11.69 -1.70 0.62
CA THR A 305 10.68 -1.39 1.63
C THR A 305 9.36 -2.11 1.31
N TRP A 306 8.93 -2.06 0.07
CA TRP A 306 7.69 -2.69 -0.39
C TRP A 306 7.78 -4.21 -0.47
N VAL A 307 8.91 -4.78 -0.88
CA VAL A 307 9.12 -6.24 -0.86
C VAL A 307 8.98 -6.79 0.57
N ALA A 308 9.47 -6.07 1.56
CA ALA A 308 9.44 -6.53 2.95
C ALA A 308 8.06 -6.43 3.61
N GLY A 309 7.28 -5.38 3.34
CA GLY A 309 5.99 -5.11 3.99
C GLY A 309 4.88 -6.10 3.58
N PRO A 310 4.35 -6.02 2.35
CA PRO A 310 3.25 -6.89 1.90
C PRO A 310 3.57 -8.38 1.98
N SER A 311 4.81 -8.78 1.65
CA SER A 311 5.22 -10.18 1.74
C SER A 311 5.23 -10.72 3.18
N LYS A 312 5.56 -9.89 4.18
CA LYS A 312 5.45 -10.23 5.61
C LYS A 312 3.99 -10.34 6.03
N GLY A 313 3.12 -9.45 5.52
CA GLY A 313 1.69 -9.48 5.79
C GLY A 313 1.03 -10.77 5.29
N ILE A 314 1.23 -11.11 4.02
CA ILE A 314 0.67 -12.34 3.42
C ILE A 314 1.28 -13.61 4.04
N PHE A 315 2.55 -13.58 4.47
CA PHE A 315 3.19 -14.68 5.19
C PHE A 315 2.54 -14.94 6.55
N ALA A 316 2.29 -13.89 7.34
CA ALA A 316 1.64 -14.02 8.65
C ALA A 316 0.24 -14.65 8.51
N VAL A 317 -0.54 -14.18 7.52
CA VAL A 317 -1.86 -14.72 7.20
C VAL A 317 -1.75 -16.15 6.66
N GLY A 318 -0.71 -16.47 5.89
CA GLY A 318 -0.43 -17.82 5.42
C GLY A 318 -0.27 -18.81 6.58
N LYS A 319 0.49 -18.46 7.64
CA LYS A 319 0.66 -19.26 8.84
C LYS A 319 -0.64 -19.49 9.62
N ALA A 320 -1.58 -18.55 9.54
CA ALA A 320 -2.93 -18.72 10.08
C ALA A 320 -3.82 -19.70 9.27
N GLY A 321 -3.26 -20.41 8.27
CA GLY A 321 -3.93 -21.45 7.49
C GLY A 321 -4.60 -20.96 6.22
N TYR A 322 -4.27 -19.75 5.73
CA TYR A 322 -4.85 -19.22 4.48
C TYR A 322 -4.03 -19.59 3.24
N LEU A 323 -2.76 -19.97 3.41
CA LEU A 323 -1.90 -20.43 2.33
C LEU A 323 -1.31 -21.82 2.63
N PRO A 324 -1.02 -22.63 1.60
CA PRO A 324 -0.34 -23.91 1.76
C PRO A 324 0.98 -23.80 2.53
N PRO A 325 1.42 -24.88 3.21
CA PRO A 325 2.67 -24.90 3.97
C PRO A 325 3.92 -24.52 3.17
N PHE A 326 3.87 -24.70 1.85
CA PHE A 326 4.93 -24.27 0.94
C PHE A 326 5.25 -22.78 1.09
N PHE A 327 4.22 -21.91 1.20
CA PHE A 327 4.36 -20.47 1.33
C PHE A 327 4.79 -20.02 2.75
N GLN A 328 4.72 -20.93 3.72
CA GLN A 328 5.05 -20.65 5.12
C GLN A 328 6.53 -20.88 5.44
N LYS A 329 7.35 -21.30 4.46
CA LYS A 329 8.76 -21.61 4.67
C LYS A 329 9.61 -20.34 4.77
N THR A 330 10.48 -20.31 5.79
CA THR A 330 11.47 -19.27 6.00
C THR A 330 12.89 -19.77 5.67
N ASN A 331 13.82 -18.83 5.50
CA ASN A 331 15.25 -19.14 5.46
C ASN A 331 15.86 -19.08 6.88
N ALA A 332 17.18 -19.28 6.99
CA ALA A 332 17.92 -19.21 8.26
C ALA A 332 17.81 -17.83 8.96
N ASN A 333 17.51 -16.77 8.24
CA ASN A 333 17.32 -15.43 8.78
C ASN A 333 15.85 -15.12 9.15
N GLY A 334 14.97 -16.13 9.14
CA GLY A 334 13.54 -15.97 9.46
C GLY A 334 12.72 -15.25 8.38
N VAL A 335 13.26 -15.08 7.16
CA VAL A 335 12.58 -14.40 6.06
C VAL A 335 11.75 -15.38 5.23
N GLN A 336 10.55 -14.99 4.82
CA GLN A 336 9.58 -15.75 4.00
C GLN A 336 10.11 -16.06 2.59
N LYS A 337 11.01 -17.03 2.50
CA LYS A 337 11.79 -17.35 1.31
C LYS A 337 10.94 -17.68 0.10
N ASN A 338 9.95 -18.57 0.25
CA ASN A 338 9.18 -19.06 -0.90
C ASN A 338 8.22 -18.01 -1.45
N ILE A 339 7.68 -17.14 -0.58
CA ILE A 339 6.87 -16.00 -1.03
C ILE A 339 7.71 -15.05 -1.90
N LEU A 340 8.92 -14.70 -1.44
CA LEU A 340 9.80 -13.81 -2.20
C LEU A 340 10.26 -14.42 -3.53
N LEU A 341 10.51 -15.73 -3.58
CA LEU A 341 10.89 -16.41 -4.82
C LEU A 341 9.73 -16.47 -5.83
N ILE A 342 8.51 -16.80 -5.38
CA ILE A 342 7.32 -16.80 -6.23
C ILE A 342 7.01 -15.38 -6.74
N GLN A 343 7.12 -14.38 -5.87
CA GLN A 343 7.00 -12.97 -6.23
C GLN A 343 8.04 -12.58 -7.29
N GLY A 344 9.31 -13.01 -7.13
CA GLY A 344 10.37 -12.78 -8.11
C GLY A 344 10.09 -13.42 -9.46
N LEU A 345 9.57 -14.64 -9.46
CA LEU A 345 9.13 -15.32 -10.70
C LEU A 345 7.98 -14.55 -11.37
N ALA A 346 6.97 -14.12 -10.60
CA ALA A 346 5.86 -13.33 -11.12
C ALA A 346 6.33 -12.00 -11.73
N VAL A 347 7.23 -11.27 -11.05
CA VAL A 347 7.84 -10.04 -11.58
C VAL A 347 8.63 -10.32 -12.86
N THR A 348 9.37 -11.43 -12.92
CA THR A 348 10.10 -11.82 -14.12
C THR A 348 9.15 -12.05 -15.29
N LEU A 349 8.06 -12.81 -15.08
CA LEU A 349 7.05 -13.06 -16.11
C LEU A 349 6.36 -11.78 -16.58
N LEU A 350 5.97 -10.89 -15.65
CA LEU A 350 5.39 -9.60 -15.98
C LEU A 350 6.36 -8.72 -16.76
N SER A 351 7.64 -8.73 -16.40
CA SER A 351 8.66 -7.95 -17.11
C SER A 351 8.87 -8.40 -18.57
N LEU A 352 8.57 -9.67 -18.89
CA LEU A 352 8.62 -10.13 -20.29
C LEU A 352 7.61 -9.40 -21.20
N LEU A 353 6.60 -8.72 -20.65
CA LEU A 353 5.71 -7.86 -21.41
C LEU A 353 6.46 -6.71 -22.13
N PHE A 354 7.66 -6.30 -21.69
CA PHE A 354 8.50 -5.38 -22.43
C PHE A 354 8.73 -5.80 -23.88
N VAL A 355 8.80 -7.11 -24.12
CA VAL A 355 9.07 -7.65 -25.47
C VAL A 355 7.89 -7.45 -26.42
N VAL A 356 6.66 -7.51 -25.88
CA VAL A 356 5.42 -7.47 -26.69
C VAL A 356 4.75 -6.09 -26.71
N MET A 357 5.07 -5.22 -25.75
CA MET A 357 4.50 -3.85 -25.73
C MET A 357 5.13 -2.95 -26.80
N PRO A 358 4.37 -1.97 -27.34
CA PRO A 358 4.86 -1.04 -28.36
C PRO A 358 6.06 -0.21 -27.89
N SER A 359 6.05 0.22 -26.62
CA SER A 359 7.09 1.06 -26.03
C SER A 359 7.26 0.79 -24.54
N VAL A 360 8.37 1.27 -23.96
CA VAL A 360 8.62 1.29 -22.50
C VAL A 360 7.53 2.08 -21.79
N GLN A 361 7.06 3.18 -22.38
CA GLN A 361 6.01 4.02 -21.82
C GLN A 361 4.65 3.31 -21.78
N SER A 362 4.29 2.58 -22.84
CA SER A 362 3.04 1.78 -22.87
C SER A 362 3.06 0.64 -21.85
N PHE A 363 4.21 -0.04 -21.70
CA PHE A 363 4.42 -1.06 -20.67
C PHE A 363 4.21 -0.48 -19.26
N TYR A 364 4.89 0.64 -18.99
CA TYR A 364 4.77 1.35 -17.72
C TYR A 364 3.32 1.70 -17.40
N GLN A 365 2.59 2.25 -18.38
CA GLN A 365 1.23 2.75 -18.15
C GLN A 365 0.23 1.62 -17.90
N ILE A 366 0.25 0.53 -18.68
CA ILE A 366 -0.73 -0.55 -18.51
C ILE A 366 -0.58 -1.28 -17.16
N LEU A 367 0.67 -1.52 -16.73
CA LEU A 367 0.91 -2.13 -15.43
C LEU A 367 0.62 -1.16 -14.27
N SER A 368 0.88 0.13 -14.44
CA SER A 368 0.49 1.14 -13.45
C SER A 368 -1.01 1.17 -13.26
N GLN A 369 -1.80 1.17 -14.34
CA GLN A 369 -3.26 1.15 -14.22
C GLN A 369 -3.80 -0.14 -13.60
N LEU A 370 -3.24 -1.30 -13.94
CA LEU A 370 -3.63 -2.55 -13.28
C LEU A 370 -3.31 -2.52 -11.77
N THR A 371 -2.15 -1.99 -11.40
CA THR A 371 -1.79 -1.78 -9.98
C THR A 371 -2.81 -0.88 -9.28
N VAL A 372 -3.14 0.28 -9.87
CA VAL A 372 -4.16 1.22 -9.33
C VAL A 372 -5.48 0.51 -9.09
N LEU A 373 -6.00 -0.21 -10.10
CA LEU A 373 -7.28 -0.90 -10.01
C LEU A 373 -7.34 -1.87 -8.83
N LEU A 374 -6.32 -2.71 -8.68
CA LEU A 374 -6.25 -3.70 -7.60
C LEU A 374 -6.14 -3.04 -6.22
N TYR A 375 -5.34 -1.98 -6.13
CA TYR A 375 -5.15 -1.26 -4.88
C TYR A 375 -6.43 -0.51 -4.45
N LEU A 376 -7.13 0.11 -5.41
CA LEU A 376 -8.39 0.80 -5.13
C LEU A 376 -9.50 -0.13 -4.64
N ILE A 377 -9.57 -1.39 -5.11
CA ILE A 377 -10.48 -2.39 -4.54
C ILE A 377 -10.20 -2.60 -3.04
N MET A 378 -8.93 -2.71 -2.65
CA MET A 378 -8.55 -2.83 -1.23
C MET A 378 -8.96 -1.59 -0.44
N TYR A 379 -8.76 -0.37 -0.97
CA TYR A 379 -9.18 0.87 -0.32
C TYR A 379 -10.70 0.98 -0.19
N LEU A 380 -11.47 0.58 -1.20
CA LEU A 380 -12.94 0.53 -1.10
C LEU A 380 -13.40 -0.37 0.05
N LEU A 381 -12.75 -1.53 0.24
CA LEU A 381 -13.00 -2.41 1.38
C LEU A 381 -12.59 -1.77 2.71
N MET A 382 -11.47 -1.08 2.75
CA MET A 382 -10.97 -0.41 3.96
C MET A 382 -11.89 0.74 4.39
N PHE A 383 -12.29 1.64 3.47
CA PHE A 383 -13.15 2.77 3.79
C PHE A 383 -14.54 2.33 4.23
N SER A 384 -15.17 1.44 3.47
CA SER A 384 -16.49 0.90 3.84
C SER A 384 -16.44 0.11 5.14
N GLY A 385 -15.37 -0.68 5.36
CA GLY A 385 -15.13 -1.42 6.59
C GLY A 385 -14.96 -0.52 7.80
N ALA A 386 -14.23 0.60 7.67
CA ALA A 386 -14.06 1.56 8.76
C ALA A 386 -15.41 2.19 9.20
N ILE A 387 -16.25 2.57 8.24
CA ILE A 387 -17.61 3.06 8.52
C ILE A 387 -18.42 1.98 9.23
N TYR A 388 -18.40 0.74 8.71
CA TYR A 388 -19.14 -0.39 9.28
C TYR A 388 -18.72 -0.69 10.73
N LEU A 389 -17.43 -0.69 11.04
CA LEU A 389 -16.89 -0.92 12.38
C LEU A 389 -17.31 0.15 13.41
N ARG A 390 -17.65 1.36 12.97
CA ARG A 390 -18.22 2.39 13.87
C ARG A 390 -19.57 1.99 14.45
N TYR A 391 -20.32 1.15 13.72
CA TYR A 391 -21.64 0.67 14.15
C TYR A 391 -21.56 -0.69 14.85
N ASN A 392 -20.71 -1.59 14.40
CA ASN A 392 -20.64 -2.96 14.95
C ASN A 392 -19.72 -3.08 16.15
N MET A 393 -18.68 -2.25 16.24
CA MET A 393 -17.75 -2.23 17.37
C MET A 393 -17.84 -0.91 18.15
N LYS A 394 -19.05 -0.48 18.52
CA LYS A 394 -19.30 0.82 19.19
C LYS A 394 -18.52 0.99 20.49
N LYS A 395 -18.32 -0.09 21.26
CA LYS A 395 -17.66 -0.10 22.57
C LYS A 395 -16.13 -0.32 22.47
N ALA A 396 -15.60 -0.65 21.30
CA ALA A 396 -14.17 -0.88 21.13
C ALA A 396 -13.38 0.42 21.38
N PRO A 397 -12.25 0.33 22.09
CA PRO A 397 -11.40 1.49 22.33
C PRO A 397 -10.87 2.05 21.01
N ARG A 398 -10.94 3.38 20.86
CA ARG A 398 -10.37 4.13 19.74
C ARG A 398 -9.47 5.22 20.29
N PRO A 399 -8.21 4.90 20.57
CA PRO A 399 -7.26 5.88 21.12
C PRO A 399 -7.05 7.08 20.21
N PHE A 400 -7.11 6.86 18.87
CA PHE A 400 -7.32 7.90 17.89
C PHE A 400 -8.67 7.68 17.21
N ARG A 401 -9.46 8.75 17.10
CA ARG A 401 -10.81 8.71 16.52
C ARG A 401 -11.05 9.92 15.61
N ILE A 402 -11.55 9.66 14.41
CA ILE A 402 -12.02 10.72 13.50
C ILE A 402 -13.30 11.32 14.08
N GLY A 403 -13.21 12.58 14.52
CA GLY A 403 -14.33 13.28 15.18
C GLY A 403 -14.54 12.87 16.64
N SER A 404 -14.80 13.86 17.47
CA SER A 404 -14.98 13.69 18.92
C SER A 404 -16.34 13.13 19.28
N LYS A 405 -17.40 13.47 18.53
CA LYS A 405 -18.78 13.06 18.80
C LYS A 405 -19.45 12.49 17.55
N GLY A 406 -20.26 11.44 17.73
CA GLY A 406 -21.02 10.82 16.64
C GLY A 406 -20.17 10.14 15.57
N ASN A 407 -20.79 9.85 14.41
CA ASN A 407 -20.15 9.18 13.27
C ASN A 407 -20.15 10.05 12.00
N GLY A 408 -20.69 11.28 12.06
CA GLY A 408 -20.85 12.15 10.87
C GLY A 408 -19.52 12.45 10.18
N LEU A 409 -18.45 12.77 10.95
CA LEU A 409 -17.14 13.05 10.37
C LEU A 409 -16.49 11.78 9.78
N MET A 410 -16.74 10.59 10.34
CA MET A 410 -16.29 9.32 9.72
C MET A 410 -17.04 9.07 8.40
N TRP A 411 -18.34 9.38 8.32
CA TRP A 411 -19.09 9.30 7.06
C TRP A 411 -18.56 10.28 6.01
N LEU A 412 -18.24 11.51 6.42
CA LEU A 412 -17.65 12.49 5.51
C LEU A 412 -16.29 12.02 5.00
N ILE A 413 -15.36 11.70 5.90
CA ILE A 413 -13.98 11.34 5.54
C ILE A 413 -13.94 9.97 4.84
N GLY A 414 -14.55 8.95 5.42
CA GLY A 414 -14.60 7.61 4.82
C GLY A 414 -15.42 7.58 3.53
N GLY A 415 -16.49 8.37 3.45
CA GLY A 415 -17.29 8.53 2.25
C GLY A 415 -16.55 9.25 1.12
N LEU A 416 -15.82 10.33 1.42
CA LEU A 416 -14.93 10.99 0.45
C LEU A 416 -13.87 10.01 -0.08
N GLY A 417 -13.20 9.29 0.82
CA GLY A 417 -12.21 8.28 0.44
C GLY A 417 -12.81 7.17 -0.43
N PHE A 418 -14.00 6.69 -0.08
CA PHE A 418 -14.71 5.68 -0.87
C PHE A 418 -15.09 6.21 -2.26
N CYS A 419 -15.74 7.39 -2.34
CA CYS A 419 -16.14 7.99 -3.60
C CYS A 419 -14.94 8.36 -4.47
N GLY A 420 -13.88 8.93 -3.89
CA GLY A 420 -12.64 9.23 -4.60
C GLY A 420 -11.98 7.97 -5.16
N SER A 421 -11.90 6.90 -4.37
CA SER A 421 -11.39 5.61 -4.83
C SER A 421 -12.24 5.00 -5.94
N LEU A 422 -13.57 5.11 -5.84
CA LEU A 422 -14.49 4.61 -6.86
C LEU A 422 -14.36 5.40 -8.18
N LEU A 423 -14.25 6.73 -8.08
CA LEU A 423 -14.02 7.59 -9.25
C LEU A 423 -12.71 7.21 -9.95
N ALA A 424 -11.62 7.14 -9.21
CA ALA A 424 -10.32 6.74 -9.76
C ALA A 424 -10.37 5.32 -10.35
N PHE A 425 -11.08 4.38 -9.72
CA PHE A 425 -11.27 3.02 -10.22
C PHE A 425 -11.95 3.00 -11.59
N VAL A 426 -13.02 3.79 -11.77
CA VAL A 426 -13.73 3.87 -13.05
C VAL A 426 -12.85 4.52 -14.13
N LEU A 427 -12.20 5.64 -13.81
CA LEU A 427 -11.32 6.35 -14.75
C LEU A 427 -10.12 5.50 -15.18
N SER A 428 -9.60 4.64 -14.31
CA SER A 428 -8.43 3.80 -14.60
C SER A 428 -8.65 2.76 -15.70
N PHE A 429 -9.88 2.45 -16.08
CA PHE A 429 -10.17 1.59 -17.23
C PHE A 429 -10.03 2.32 -18.57
N ILE A 430 -10.16 3.63 -18.60
CA ILE A 430 -10.13 4.42 -19.84
C ILE A 430 -8.69 4.55 -20.31
N PRO A 431 -8.37 4.24 -21.59
CA PRO A 431 -7.02 4.43 -22.10
C PRO A 431 -6.70 5.93 -22.20
N PRO A 432 -5.51 6.39 -21.74
CA PRO A 432 -5.12 7.78 -21.87
C PRO A 432 -4.86 8.14 -23.34
N SER A 433 -5.38 9.29 -23.77
CA SER A 433 -5.22 9.78 -25.15
C SER A 433 -3.80 10.28 -25.45
N GLN A 434 -3.05 10.66 -24.41
CA GLN A 434 -1.70 11.23 -24.50
C GLN A 434 -0.63 10.19 -24.83
N ILE A 435 -0.93 8.89 -24.71
CA ILE A 435 0.03 7.82 -24.86
C ILE A 435 -0.47 6.80 -25.89
N ALA A 436 0.41 6.38 -26.80
CA ALA A 436 0.12 5.29 -27.71
C ALA A 436 0.08 3.95 -26.95
N VAL A 437 -1.12 3.56 -26.46
CA VAL A 437 -1.30 2.30 -25.72
C VAL A 437 -1.45 1.06 -26.61
N GLY A 438 -1.43 1.23 -27.91
CA GLY A 438 -1.69 0.18 -28.88
C GLY A 438 -3.19 0.00 -29.13
N SER A 439 -3.70 -1.22 -29.01
CA SER A 439 -5.13 -1.52 -29.21
C SER A 439 -5.94 -1.28 -27.94
N ASN A 440 -6.99 -0.44 -28.00
CA ASN A 440 -7.93 -0.25 -26.88
C ASN A 440 -8.56 -1.58 -26.43
N THR A 441 -8.82 -2.51 -27.33
CA THR A 441 -9.34 -3.84 -26.99
C THR A 441 -8.37 -4.62 -26.10
N VAL A 442 -7.07 -4.58 -26.43
CA VAL A 442 -6.03 -5.22 -25.62
C VAL A 442 -5.92 -4.53 -24.26
N TRP A 443 -5.98 -3.20 -24.23
CA TRP A 443 -5.99 -2.41 -23.00
C TRP A 443 -7.09 -2.86 -22.05
N PHE A 444 -8.35 -2.82 -22.49
CA PHE A 444 -9.50 -3.26 -21.70
C PHE A 444 -9.40 -4.73 -21.29
N ALA A 445 -9.00 -5.61 -22.21
CA ALA A 445 -8.88 -7.03 -21.93
C ALA A 445 -7.86 -7.30 -20.82
N VAL A 446 -6.67 -6.70 -20.87
CA VAL A 446 -5.63 -6.89 -19.86
C VAL A 446 -6.10 -6.39 -18.49
N LEU A 447 -6.73 -5.21 -18.43
CA LEU A 447 -7.19 -4.63 -17.16
C LEU A 447 -8.36 -5.43 -16.57
N ILE A 448 -9.36 -5.78 -17.36
CA ILE A 448 -10.55 -6.51 -16.88
C ILE A 448 -10.16 -7.94 -16.48
N ILE A 449 -9.47 -8.67 -17.36
CA ILE A 449 -9.06 -10.05 -17.07
C ILE A 449 -8.08 -10.07 -15.89
N GLY A 450 -7.12 -9.16 -15.86
CA GLY A 450 -6.18 -9.01 -14.75
C GLY A 450 -6.89 -8.79 -13.41
N CYS A 451 -7.84 -7.84 -13.35
CA CYS A 451 -8.64 -7.60 -12.16
C CYS A 451 -9.45 -8.83 -11.75
N VAL A 452 -10.19 -9.45 -12.69
CA VAL A 452 -11.05 -10.60 -12.40
C VAL A 452 -10.23 -11.79 -11.89
N VAL A 453 -9.12 -12.11 -12.54
CA VAL A 453 -8.23 -13.22 -12.14
C VAL A 453 -7.65 -12.98 -10.75
N VAL A 454 -7.13 -11.78 -10.51
CA VAL A 454 -6.49 -11.46 -9.21
C VAL A 454 -7.51 -11.40 -8.07
N VAL A 455 -8.71 -10.87 -8.30
CA VAL A 455 -9.78 -10.84 -7.28
C VAL A 455 -10.35 -12.24 -7.02
N ALA A 456 -10.48 -13.10 -8.03
CA ALA A 456 -11.00 -14.45 -7.86
C ALA A 456 -10.01 -15.39 -7.14
N ALA A 457 -8.70 -15.20 -7.35
CA ALA A 457 -7.66 -16.09 -6.82
C ALA A 457 -7.74 -16.31 -5.29
N PRO A 458 -7.85 -15.29 -4.42
CA PRO A 458 -7.93 -15.52 -2.97
C PRO A 458 -9.20 -16.25 -2.55
N PHE A 459 -10.32 -16.10 -3.25
CA PHE A 459 -11.53 -16.86 -2.95
C PHE A 459 -11.36 -18.35 -3.30
N ILE A 460 -10.70 -18.66 -4.42
CA ILE A 460 -10.38 -20.05 -4.82
C ILE A 460 -9.41 -20.68 -3.81
N ILE A 461 -8.34 -19.96 -3.44
CA ILE A 461 -7.38 -20.41 -2.43
C ILE A 461 -8.09 -20.63 -1.09
N TYR A 462 -8.94 -19.69 -0.67
CA TYR A 462 -9.70 -19.81 0.58
C TYR A 462 -10.65 -21.02 0.59
N ALA A 463 -11.30 -21.31 -0.53
CA ALA A 463 -12.18 -22.47 -0.67
C ALA A 463 -11.42 -23.80 -0.60
N SER A 464 -10.18 -23.82 -1.09
CA SER A 464 -9.30 -25.02 -1.12
C SER A 464 -8.54 -25.26 0.18
N ARG A 465 -8.64 -24.36 1.17
CA ARG A 465 -7.86 -24.46 2.41
C ARG A 465 -8.16 -25.74 3.19
N LYS A 466 -7.11 -26.25 3.85
CA LYS A 466 -7.17 -27.46 4.67
C LYS A 466 -6.77 -27.14 6.11
N PRO A 467 -7.33 -27.82 7.13
CA PRO A 467 -6.91 -27.64 8.53
C PRO A 467 -5.39 -27.86 8.73
N SER A 468 -4.78 -28.71 7.90
CA SER A 468 -3.34 -28.99 7.92
C SER A 468 -2.46 -27.81 7.47
N TRP A 469 -3.05 -26.73 6.95
CA TRP A 469 -2.31 -25.53 6.56
C TRP A 469 -2.04 -24.58 7.73
N VAL A 470 -2.73 -24.75 8.85
CA VAL A 470 -2.49 -23.95 10.06
C VAL A 470 -1.14 -24.34 10.66
N ASP A 471 -0.25 -23.36 10.84
CA ASP A 471 1.00 -23.56 11.55
C ASP A 471 0.70 -23.70 13.07
N LYS A 472 1.11 -24.82 13.66
CA LYS A 472 0.82 -25.17 15.07
C LYS A 472 1.53 -24.25 16.07
N ASP A 473 2.65 -23.64 15.64
CA ASP A 473 3.47 -22.77 16.49
C ASP A 473 3.04 -21.30 16.41
N THR A 474 2.08 -20.98 15.52
CA THR A 474 1.62 -19.61 15.32
C THR A 474 0.27 -19.39 16.01
N GLN A 475 0.27 -18.54 17.04
CA GLN A 475 -0.95 -17.99 17.62
C GLN A 475 -1.36 -16.76 16.82
N PHE A 476 -2.46 -16.88 16.07
CA PHE A 476 -3.10 -15.75 15.41
C PHE A 476 -4.29 -15.31 16.25
N GLU A 477 -4.31 -14.05 16.68
CA GLU A 477 -5.39 -13.54 17.52
C GLU A 477 -6.74 -13.67 16.78
N PRO A 478 -7.79 -14.24 17.40
CA PRO A 478 -9.10 -14.38 16.78
C PRO A 478 -9.70 -13.03 16.44
N PHE A 479 -10.60 -12.98 15.47
CA PHE A 479 -11.40 -11.80 15.22
C PHE A 479 -12.40 -11.58 16.36
N HIS A 480 -12.78 -10.33 16.60
CA HIS A 480 -13.72 -9.98 17.67
C HIS A 480 -15.05 -10.74 17.59
N TRP A 481 -15.59 -10.95 16.39
CA TRP A 481 -16.81 -11.72 16.19
C TRP A 481 -16.62 -13.22 16.44
N GLU A 482 -15.42 -13.78 16.31
CA GLU A 482 -15.08 -15.16 16.72
C GLU A 482 -15.03 -15.27 18.24
N GLU A 483 -14.42 -14.30 18.93
CA GLU A 483 -14.38 -14.25 20.40
C GLU A 483 -15.79 -14.19 20.98
N GLN A 484 -16.66 -13.37 20.39
CA GLN A 484 -18.08 -13.28 20.80
C GLN A 484 -18.82 -14.60 20.59
N ALA A 485 -18.64 -15.26 19.45
CA ALA A 485 -19.28 -16.56 19.15
C ALA A 485 -18.84 -17.63 20.15
N THR A 486 -17.55 -17.71 20.47
CA THR A 486 -16.99 -18.66 21.45
C THR A 486 -17.56 -18.39 22.84
N THR A 487 -17.60 -17.12 23.25
CA THR A 487 -18.16 -16.73 24.56
C THR A 487 -19.65 -17.08 24.66
N ALA A 488 -20.41 -16.83 23.59
CA ALA A 488 -21.83 -17.17 23.53
C ALA A 488 -22.06 -18.70 23.59
N GLN A 489 -21.25 -19.50 22.90
CA GLN A 489 -21.31 -20.96 22.97
C GLN A 489 -20.98 -21.49 24.37
N THR A 490 -19.95 -20.93 25.02
CA THR A 490 -19.57 -21.32 26.38
C THR A 490 -20.69 -20.96 27.38
N ALA A 491 -21.29 -19.79 27.25
CA ALA A 491 -22.42 -19.38 28.09
C ALA A 491 -23.65 -20.29 27.88
N ALA A 492 -23.93 -20.68 26.63
CA ALA A 492 -25.04 -21.60 26.33
C ALA A 492 -24.79 -23.00 26.88
N SER A 493 -23.56 -23.52 26.78
CA SER A 493 -23.19 -24.83 27.35
C SER A 493 -23.29 -24.85 28.88
N VAL A 494 -22.85 -23.79 29.57
CA VAL A 494 -22.98 -23.65 31.03
C VAL A 494 -24.45 -23.56 31.43
N SER A 495 -25.27 -22.79 30.71
CA SER A 495 -26.72 -22.69 30.95
C SER A 495 -27.45 -24.03 30.69
N GLY A 496 -27.04 -24.78 29.63
CA GLY A 496 -27.55 -26.11 29.34
C GLY A 496 -27.20 -27.13 30.43
N ALA A 497 -25.95 -27.11 30.91
CA ALA A 497 -25.51 -27.98 32.00
C ALA A 497 -26.24 -27.67 33.32
N ALA A 498 -26.46 -26.38 33.63
CA ALA A 498 -27.23 -25.97 34.83
C ALA A 498 -28.71 -26.39 34.77
N LYS A 499 -29.33 -26.36 33.56
CA LYS A 499 -30.71 -26.87 33.37
C LYS A 499 -30.78 -28.39 33.46
N SER A 500 -29.79 -29.12 32.97
CA SER A 500 -29.75 -30.60 33.07
C SER A 500 -29.52 -31.07 34.52
N SER A 501 -28.68 -30.38 35.31
CA SER A 501 -28.47 -30.68 36.72
C SER A 501 -29.69 -30.34 37.58
N ALA A 502 -30.42 -29.28 37.25
CA ALA A 502 -31.68 -28.95 37.94
C ALA A 502 -32.81 -29.94 37.64
N SER A 503 -32.88 -30.48 36.41
CA SER A 503 -33.83 -31.52 35.99
C SER A 503 -33.53 -32.89 36.67
N SER A 504 -32.24 -33.23 36.82
CA SER A 504 -31.84 -34.47 37.52
C SER A 504 -32.04 -34.40 39.04
N ALA A 505 -32.00 -33.22 39.65
CA ALA A 505 -32.28 -33.00 41.06
C ALA A 505 -33.78 -33.08 41.40
N SER A 506 -34.67 -32.72 40.44
CA SER A 506 -36.12 -32.82 40.65
C SER A 506 -36.68 -34.24 40.45
N THR A 507 -36.00 -35.13 39.77
CA THR A 507 -36.41 -36.57 39.59
C THR A 507 -35.97 -37.46 40.73
N ASN A 508 -35.04 -37.05 41.59
CA ASN A 508 -34.61 -37.79 42.78
C ASN A 508 -35.36 -37.42 44.08
N ALA A 509 -36.33 -36.50 44.04
CA ALA A 509 -37.10 -36.08 45.21
C ALA A 509 -38.45 -36.83 45.39
N ALA A 510 -38.77 -37.83 44.52
CA ALA A 510 -39.96 -38.66 44.63
C ALA A 510 -39.59 -40.12 45.01
N GLY A 511 -39.03 -40.30 46.19
CA GLY A 511 -38.91 -41.62 46.84
C GLY A 511 -40.15 -41.90 47.73
N PRO A 512 -40.60 -43.18 47.87
CA PRO A 512 -41.87 -43.49 48.46
C PRO A 512 -41.87 -43.25 49.98
N VAL A 513 -42.91 -42.57 50.44
CA VAL A 513 -43.25 -42.40 51.89
C VAL A 513 -43.62 -43.78 52.44
N SER A 514 -42.76 -44.42 53.27
CA SER A 514 -43.10 -45.57 54.07
C SER A 514 -43.95 -45.13 55.28
N GLN A 515 -45.19 -45.63 55.32
CA GLN A 515 -46.04 -45.54 56.52
C GLN A 515 -45.40 -46.38 57.64
N SER A 516 -44.99 -45.76 58.69
CA SER A 516 -44.65 -46.41 59.95
C SER A 516 -45.86 -46.37 60.90
N THR A 517 -46.38 -47.54 61.24
CA THR A 517 -47.37 -47.83 62.26
C THR A 517 -46.84 -47.50 63.71
N PRO A 518 -47.67 -47.00 64.61
CA PRO A 518 -47.25 -46.71 66.00
C PRO A 518 -47.16 -47.96 66.85
N PRO A 519 -46.29 -48.08 67.86
CA PRO A 519 -46.22 -49.22 68.79
C PRO A 519 -47.24 -49.10 69.88
N PRO A 520 -47.62 -50.22 70.55
CA PRO A 520 -48.67 -50.26 71.53
C PRO A 520 -48.17 -49.75 72.93
N GLU A 521 -49.07 -49.09 73.63
CA GLU A 521 -48.95 -48.74 75.09
C GLU A 521 -48.70 -49.96 75.93
N GLN A 522 -47.74 -49.87 76.87
CA GLN A 522 -47.68 -50.71 78.05
C GLN A 522 -47.73 -49.85 79.27
N HIS A 523 -48.77 -50.16 80.08
CA HIS A 523 -48.92 -49.75 81.51
C HIS A 523 -47.77 -50.25 82.40
N LYS A 524 -47.11 -49.41 83.12
CA LYS A 524 -47.05 -49.31 84.56
C LYS A 524 -46.25 -48.11 84.99
#